data_18dab792523b6343260a64a9768ea7c7
#
_entry.id   18dab792523b6343260a64a9768ea7c7
#
_cell.length_a   1.000
_cell.length_b   1.000
_cell.length_c   1.000
_cell.angle_alpha   90.00
_cell.angle_beta   90.00
_cell.angle_gamma   90.00
#
_symmetry.space_group_name_H-M   'P 1'
#
loop_
_entity.id
_entity.type
_entity.pdbx_description
1 polymer ?
#
loop_
_entity_poly.entity_id
_entity_poly.type
_entity_poly.pdbx_seq_one_letter_code
_entity_poly.pdbx_strand_id
1 'polypeptide(L)'
;MKAHPWMPNSSPETVKRMLEKLGIKDPLELFNDIPEQIILDEQAVYPLGKPLAEWEVKELVESKLHKNKIYPPNRIFRPPCPHITPALVRHIMGRSEFYTAYTPYQPEISQGLLQAFFEYQSMVADLFDMDVVNASHYDGATALAESILMSFRVKKKYRVIMDEYIDPSYRAVVETYLYGIGGKATYVRNLEEERLKEELENGDVAAVVVDNPTFTGRLRENLESLVDITHNHDALVVSLVDPLSLGIIKPPGEYGSDIAVGEGRSLGLGLNYGGYGLGIIAAKWDSKLVRQMPGRIIGLGEDLDGNPAYLMILQTREQHIRRERATSNITTNEALNTIGAAVFMALLGRNGFIGLGESILKKTAYLRMLLSKLDSADVPGEGYYFGRTPVHFHKSYMTVEKELLEKGFLPGLDLSRYWADMKDKALFCVSEVHSKKSIEELVERLEEVA
;
A
#
# COMPACT_ATOMS: atom_id res chain seq x y z
N MET A 1 -36.53 -33.69 -5.57
CA MET A 1 -35.94 -32.45 -5.01
C MET A 1 -36.71 -31.24 -5.54
N LYS A 2 -36.88 -30.20 -4.73
CA LYS A 2 -37.42 -28.94 -5.24
C LYS A 2 -36.29 -28.14 -5.95
N ALA A 3 -36.62 -27.38 -6.95
CA ALA A 3 -35.62 -26.49 -7.59
C ALA A 3 -35.02 -25.52 -6.55
N HIS A 4 -33.72 -25.28 -6.66
CA HIS A 4 -33.05 -24.29 -5.80
C HIS A 4 -33.57 -22.88 -6.13
N PRO A 5 -33.94 -22.04 -5.15
CA PRO A 5 -34.56 -20.73 -5.43
C PRO A 5 -33.71 -19.81 -6.29
N TRP A 6 -32.39 -19.90 -6.19
CA TRP A 6 -31.44 -19.10 -6.99
C TRP A 6 -30.98 -19.80 -8.28
N MET A 7 -31.36 -21.07 -8.49
CA MET A 7 -31.04 -21.86 -9.69
C MET A 7 -32.31 -22.49 -10.23
N PRO A 8 -33.18 -21.76 -10.94
CA PRO A 8 -34.47 -22.28 -11.40
C PRO A 8 -34.36 -23.49 -12.33
N ASN A 9 -33.21 -23.67 -13.00
CA ASN A 9 -32.94 -24.81 -13.86
C ASN A 9 -32.54 -26.08 -13.10
N SER A 10 -32.45 -26.06 -11.76
CA SER A 10 -32.05 -27.20 -10.92
C SER A 10 -33.20 -28.15 -10.60
N SER A 11 -34.40 -27.95 -11.13
CA SER A 11 -35.46 -28.96 -10.98
C SER A 11 -35.08 -30.26 -11.71
N PRO A 12 -35.35 -31.43 -11.15
CA PRO A 12 -35.02 -32.72 -11.77
C PRO A 12 -35.54 -32.89 -13.20
N GLU A 13 -36.74 -32.38 -13.47
CA GLU A 13 -37.34 -32.39 -14.77
C GLU A 13 -36.60 -31.52 -15.78
N THR A 14 -36.21 -30.30 -15.38
CA THR A 14 -35.45 -29.40 -16.22
C THR A 14 -34.06 -29.95 -16.50
N VAL A 15 -33.37 -30.44 -15.47
CA VAL A 15 -32.05 -31.10 -15.61
C VAL A 15 -32.15 -32.28 -16.60
N LYS A 16 -33.15 -33.17 -16.46
CA LYS A 16 -33.34 -34.29 -17.36
C LYS A 16 -33.48 -33.81 -18.83
N ARG A 17 -34.33 -32.81 -19.10
CA ARG A 17 -34.51 -32.28 -20.46
C ARG A 17 -33.23 -31.66 -21.02
N MET A 18 -32.42 -31.03 -20.16
CA MET A 18 -31.13 -30.44 -20.58
C MET A 18 -30.13 -31.54 -20.96
N LEU A 19 -30.03 -32.61 -20.13
CA LEU A 19 -29.17 -33.75 -20.41
C LEU A 19 -29.58 -34.49 -21.70
N GLU A 20 -30.87 -34.73 -21.87
CA GLU A 20 -31.40 -35.32 -23.10
C GLU A 20 -31.06 -34.52 -24.35
N LYS A 21 -31.16 -33.20 -24.26
CA LYS A 21 -30.80 -32.29 -25.37
C LYS A 21 -29.31 -32.28 -25.67
N LEU A 22 -28.46 -32.46 -24.66
CA LEU A 22 -26.99 -32.53 -24.79
C LEU A 22 -26.53 -33.94 -25.19
N GLY A 23 -27.42 -34.98 -25.13
CA GLY A 23 -27.05 -36.34 -25.42
C GLY A 23 -26.16 -37.02 -24.37
N ILE A 24 -26.18 -36.53 -23.13
CA ILE A 24 -25.42 -37.05 -22.00
C ILE A 24 -26.37 -37.54 -20.90
N LYS A 25 -25.87 -38.38 -20.02
CA LYS A 25 -26.67 -38.99 -18.93
C LYS A 25 -26.43 -38.34 -17.57
N ASP A 26 -25.22 -37.79 -17.37
CA ASP A 26 -24.78 -37.20 -16.12
C ASP A 26 -24.11 -35.85 -16.41
N PRO A 27 -24.37 -34.79 -15.61
CA PRO A 27 -23.65 -33.53 -15.71
C PRO A 27 -22.13 -33.66 -15.62
N LEU A 28 -21.61 -34.65 -14.92
CA LEU A 28 -20.18 -34.91 -14.78
C LEU A 28 -19.51 -35.29 -16.10
N GLU A 29 -20.27 -35.77 -17.09
CA GLU A 29 -19.74 -36.04 -18.43
C GLU A 29 -19.24 -34.78 -19.14
N LEU A 30 -19.68 -33.60 -18.72
CA LEU A 30 -19.17 -32.31 -19.22
C LEU A 30 -17.73 -32.00 -18.74
N PHE A 31 -17.21 -32.75 -17.80
CA PHE A 31 -15.87 -32.60 -17.23
C PHE A 31 -14.93 -33.75 -17.62
N ASN A 32 -15.24 -34.46 -18.72
CA ASN A 32 -14.42 -35.57 -19.22
C ASN A 32 -12.99 -35.23 -19.60
N ASP A 33 -12.67 -33.92 -19.77
CA ASP A 33 -11.33 -33.36 -19.96
C ASP A 33 -10.52 -33.29 -18.66
N ILE A 34 -11.18 -33.43 -17.50
CA ILE A 34 -10.52 -33.46 -16.18
C ILE A 34 -10.16 -34.92 -15.83
N PRO A 35 -8.88 -35.22 -15.51
CA PRO A 35 -8.50 -36.56 -15.08
C PRO A 35 -9.28 -37.00 -13.83
N GLU A 36 -9.84 -38.22 -13.82
CA GLU A 36 -10.65 -38.75 -12.71
C GLU A 36 -9.92 -38.66 -11.34
N GLN A 37 -8.60 -38.82 -11.34
CA GLN A 37 -7.78 -38.80 -10.11
C GLN A 37 -7.79 -37.46 -9.36
N ILE A 38 -8.19 -36.36 -10.02
CA ILE A 38 -8.26 -35.03 -9.42
C ILE A 38 -9.71 -34.55 -9.22
N ILE A 39 -10.71 -35.33 -9.61
CA ILE A 39 -12.13 -35.08 -9.31
C ILE A 39 -12.36 -35.41 -7.85
N LEU A 40 -12.78 -34.43 -7.06
CA LEU A 40 -13.16 -34.65 -5.66
C LEU A 40 -14.53 -35.30 -5.57
N ASP A 41 -14.67 -36.26 -4.66
CA ASP A 41 -15.99 -36.80 -4.31
C ASP A 41 -16.81 -35.82 -3.45
N GLU A 42 -18.12 -36.06 -3.35
CA GLU A 42 -19.00 -35.18 -2.57
C GLU A 42 -18.58 -35.06 -1.09
N GLN A 43 -17.98 -36.09 -0.51
CA GLN A 43 -17.55 -36.07 0.89
C GLN A 43 -16.29 -35.24 1.09
N ALA A 44 -15.40 -35.19 0.09
CA ALA A 44 -14.20 -34.35 0.11
C ALA A 44 -14.53 -32.88 -0.06
N VAL A 45 -15.61 -32.53 -0.77
CA VAL A 45 -16.03 -31.14 -1.01
C VAL A 45 -16.63 -30.46 0.23
N TYR A 46 -17.18 -31.24 1.17
CA TYR A 46 -17.84 -30.71 2.38
C TYR A 46 -17.09 -31.04 3.68
N PRO A 47 -15.82 -30.63 3.84
CA PRO A 47 -15.06 -30.92 5.06
C PRO A 47 -15.63 -30.20 6.30
N LEU A 48 -16.50 -29.19 6.12
CA LEU A 48 -17.16 -28.45 7.19
C LEU A 48 -18.39 -29.13 7.75
N GLY A 49 -18.84 -30.23 7.15
CA GLY A 49 -20.03 -30.97 7.60
C GLY A 49 -21.36 -30.37 7.14
N LYS A 50 -22.40 -30.49 7.96
CA LYS A 50 -23.75 -29.98 7.64
C LYS A 50 -23.79 -28.46 7.68
N PRO A 51 -24.69 -27.82 6.90
CA PRO A 51 -24.95 -26.39 7.02
C PRO A 51 -25.30 -26.00 8.46
N LEU A 52 -24.72 -24.89 8.93
CA LEU A 52 -24.96 -24.34 10.25
C LEU A 52 -25.92 -23.15 10.18
N ALA A 53 -26.66 -22.92 11.23
CA ALA A 53 -27.43 -21.69 11.40
C ALA A 53 -26.47 -20.49 11.61
N GLU A 54 -26.94 -19.27 11.31
CA GLU A 54 -26.11 -18.05 11.39
C GLU A 54 -25.46 -17.88 12.77
N TRP A 55 -26.20 -18.11 13.84
CA TRP A 55 -25.67 -18.01 15.19
C TRP A 55 -24.61 -19.07 15.52
N GLU A 56 -24.76 -20.31 14.99
CA GLU A 56 -23.75 -21.37 15.13
C GLU A 56 -22.46 -21.03 14.38
N VAL A 57 -22.58 -20.46 13.16
CA VAL A 57 -21.44 -19.93 12.40
C VAL A 57 -20.73 -18.82 13.19
N LYS A 58 -21.51 -17.89 13.78
CA LYS A 58 -20.97 -16.82 14.60
C LYS A 58 -20.16 -17.37 15.78
N GLU A 59 -20.73 -18.28 16.56
CA GLU A 59 -20.04 -18.92 17.69
C GLU A 59 -18.76 -19.65 17.25
N LEU A 60 -18.83 -20.40 16.15
CA LEU A 60 -17.68 -21.10 15.60
C LEU A 60 -16.54 -20.13 15.20
N VAL A 61 -16.86 -19.05 14.50
CA VAL A 61 -15.90 -18.04 14.09
C VAL A 61 -15.33 -17.31 15.30
N GLU A 62 -16.17 -16.86 16.24
CA GLU A 62 -15.75 -16.19 17.47
C GLU A 62 -14.81 -17.07 18.30
N SER A 63 -15.11 -18.37 18.43
CA SER A 63 -14.25 -19.32 19.15
C SER A 63 -12.83 -19.42 18.56
N LYS A 64 -12.70 -19.23 17.23
CA LYS A 64 -11.41 -19.18 16.54
C LYS A 64 -10.72 -17.81 16.72
N LEU A 65 -11.49 -16.72 16.63
CA LEU A 65 -10.99 -15.37 16.80
C LEU A 65 -10.43 -15.11 18.21
N HIS A 66 -11.05 -15.68 19.24
CA HIS A 66 -10.59 -15.61 20.63
C HIS A 66 -9.20 -16.23 20.87
N LYS A 67 -8.67 -17.02 19.94
CA LYS A 67 -7.29 -17.52 20.00
C LYS A 67 -6.26 -16.45 19.63
N ASN A 68 -6.66 -15.36 18.97
CA ASN A 68 -5.78 -14.26 18.64
C ASN A 68 -5.52 -13.39 19.88
N LYS A 69 -4.26 -12.98 20.04
CA LYS A 69 -3.90 -11.96 21.03
C LYS A 69 -4.10 -10.58 20.41
N ILE A 70 -5.03 -9.81 20.96
CA ILE A 70 -5.37 -8.48 20.46
C ILE A 70 -4.64 -7.43 21.29
N TYR A 71 -3.94 -6.52 20.63
CA TYR A 71 -3.28 -5.39 21.26
C TYR A 71 -4.06 -4.10 20.97
N PRO A 72 -4.30 -3.24 21.97
CA PRO A 72 -4.87 -1.91 21.72
C PRO A 72 -3.94 -1.11 20.78
N PRO A 73 -4.46 -0.27 19.88
CA PRO A 73 -3.65 0.48 18.92
C PRO A 73 -2.50 1.27 19.56
N ASN A 74 -2.73 1.88 20.73
CA ASN A 74 -1.73 2.63 21.47
C ASN A 74 -0.66 1.77 22.18
N ARG A 75 -0.70 0.45 22.04
CA ARG A 75 0.32 -0.52 22.48
C ARG A 75 0.99 -1.25 21.33
N ILE A 76 0.73 -0.83 20.08
CA ILE A 76 1.35 -1.36 18.87
C ILE A 76 2.43 -0.37 18.40
N PHE A 77 3.68 -0.68 18.68
CA PHE A 77 4.85 0.13 18.31
C PHE A 77 5.67 -0.47 17.17
N ARG A 78 5.03 -1.31 16.35
CA ARG A 78 5.63 -2.01 15.21
C ARG A 78 5.05 -1.48 13.89
N PRO A 79 5.89 -1.17 12.88
CA PRO A 79 5.41 -0.90 11.53
C PRO A 79 4.68 -2.11 10.91
N PRO A 80 3.61 -1.89 10.12
CA PRO A 80 2.97 -0.61 9.87
C PRO A 80 2.27 -0.06 11.11
N CYS A 81 2.47 1.23 11.37
CA CYS A 81 1.86 1.90 12.53
C CYS A 81 0.33 1.93 12.41
N PRO A 82 -0.41 1.75 13.51
CA PRO A 82 -1.84 2.02 13.51
C PRO A 82 -2.11 3.52 13.41
N HIS A 83 -3.15 3.88 12.64
CA HIS A 83 -3.64 5.24 12.49
C HIS A 83 -5.15 5.31 12.80
N ILE A 84 -5.65 6.49 13.11
CA ILE A 84 -7.07 6.71 13.36
C ILE A 84 -7.84 6.62 12.03
N THR A 85 -8.87 5.78 12.01
CA THR A 85 -9.88 5.78 10.95
C THR A 85 -11.11 6.55 11.46
N PRO A 86 -11.35 7.79 11.00
CA PRO A 86 -12.52 8.55 11.42
C PRO A 86 -13.82 7.83 11.10
N ALA A 87 -14.82 7.94 11.99
CA ALA A 87 -16.12 7.29 11.79
C ALA A 87 -16.80 7.73 10.49
N LEU A 88 -16.63 9.00 10.08
CA LEU A 88 -17.19 9.54 8.84
C LEU A 88 -16.60 8.82 7.60
N VAL A 89 -15.32 8.49 7.61
CA VAL A 89 -14.67 7.75 6.50
C VAL A 89 -15.40 6.42 6.30
N ARG A 90 -15.56 5.64 7.37
CA ARG A 90 -16.26 4.34 7.30
C ARG A 90 -17.72 4.49 6.88
N HIS A 91 -18.39 5.53 7.39
CA HIS A 91 -19.79 5.81 7.05
C HIS A 91 -19.97 6.10 5.57
N ILE A 92 -19.14 6.96 5.01
CA ILE A 92 -19.24 7.33 3.57
C ILE A 92 -18.85 6.15 2.67
N MET A 93 -17.76 5.43 2.98
CA MET A 93 -17.37 4.23 2.23
C MET A 93 -18.44 3.14 2.25
N GLY A 94 -19.20 3.04 3.34
CA GLY A 94 -20.30 2.07 3.50
C GLY A 94 -21.62 2.47 2.83
N ARG A 95 -21.72 3.64 2.21
CA ARG A 95 -22.91 4.02 1.46
C ARG A 95 -23.03 3.19 0.19
N SER A 96 -24.26 2.74 -0.10
CA SER A 96 -24.53 1.87 -1.25
C SER A 96 -24.09 2.46 -2.58
N GLU A 97 -24.18 3.78 -2.74
CA GLU A 97 -23.79 4.51 -3.95
C GLU A 97 -22.32 4.32 -4.30
N PHE A 98 -21.44 4.16 -3.29
CA PHE A 98 -20.02 3.88 -3.46
C PHE A 98 -19.71 2.38 -3.31
N TYR A 99 -20.25 1.74 -2.27
CA TYR A 99 -19.90 0.36 -1.90
C TYR A 99 -20.29 -0.67 -2.97
N THR A 100 -21.44 -0.47 -3.64
CA THR A 100 -21.90 -1.37 -4.70
C THR A 100 -21.49 -0.93 -6.10
N ALA A 101 -20.85 0.24 -6.25
CA ALA A 101 -20.36 0.72 -7.52
C ALA A 101 -19.19 -0.15 -8.01
N TYR A 102 -19.21 -0.47 -9.30
CA TYR A 102 -18.08 -1.11 -9.96
C TYR A 102 -17.26 -0.06 -10.74
N THR A 103 -16.32 -0.49 -11.54
CA THR A 103 -15.55 0.41 -12.41
C THR A 103 -16.49 1.21 -13.30
N PRO A 104 -16.38 2.55 -13.33
CA PRO A 104 -17.32 3.43 -14.06
C PRO A 104 -17.02 3.47 -15.56
N TYR A 105 -17.19 2.34 -16.25
CA TYR A 105 -16.98 2.24 -17.69
C TYR A 105 -17.96 3.08 -18.52
N GLN A 106 -19.16 3.30 -17.99
CA GLN A 106 -20.21 4.11 -18.60
C GLN A 106 -20.29 5.46 -17.88
N PRO A 107 -19.61 6.50 -18.40
CA PRO A 107 -19.57 7.79 -17.72
C PRO A 107 -20.96 8.43 -17.57
N GLU A 108 -21.89 8.17 -18.49
CA GLU A 108 -23.23 8.73 -18.47
C GLU A 108 -24.04 8.44 -17.21
N ILE A 109 -23.80 7.29 -16.58
CA ILE A 109 -24.50 6.87 -15.38
C ILE A 109 -23.61 6.90 -14.13
N SER A 110 -22.36 7.31 -14.24
CA SER A 110 -21.34 7.22 -13.20
C SER A 110 -20.70 8.57 -12.86
N GLN A 111 -21.32 9.69 -13.22
CA GLN A 111 -20.74 11.02 -13.07
C GLN A 111 -20.35 11.34 -11.61
N GLY A 112 -21.20 11.00 -10.62
CA GLY A 112 -20.90 11.25 -9.22
C GLY A 112 -19.70 10.44 -8.69
N LEU A 113 -19.56 9.17 -9.13
CA LEU A 113 -18.41 8.34 -8.77
C LEU A 113 -17.12 8.85 -9.44
N LEU A 114 -17.18 9.19 -10.72
CA LEU A 114 -16.07 9.77 -11.47
C LEU A 114 -15.61 11.09 -10.88
N GLN A 115 -16.55 11.95 -10.49
CA GLN A 115 -16.24 13.21 -9.81
C GLN A 115 -15.51 12.94 -8.50
N ALA A 116 -15.97 12.01 -7.68
CA ALA A 116 -15.31 11.67 -6.42
C ALA A 116 -13.86 11.16 -6.62
N PHE A 117 -13.62 10.36 -7.66
CA PHE A 117 -12.27 9.95 -8.04
C PHE A 117 -11.40 11.13 -8.50
N PHE A 118 -11.97 12.04 -9.28
CA PHE A 118 -11.28 13.24 -9.74
C PHE A 118 -10.91 14.16 -8.57
N GLU A 119 -11.82 14.33 -7.60
CA GLU A 119 -11.53 15.08 -6.36
C GLU A 119 -10.41 14.46 -5.56
N TYR A 120 -10.40 13.12 -5.41
CA TYR A 120 -9.27 12.40 -4.81
C TYR A 120 -7.96 12.69 -5.54
N GLN A 121 -7.94 12.54 -6.88
CA GLN A 121 -6.75 12.82 -7.69
C GLN A 121 -6.23 14.25 -7.48
N SER A 122 -7.15 15.22 -7.44
CA SER A 122 -6.81 16.63 -7.22
C SER A 122 -6.21 16.88 -5.85
N MET A 123 -6.80 16.32 -4.78
CA MET A 123 -6.28 16.46 -3.43
C MET A 123 -4.89 15.81 -3.27
N VAL A 124 -4.66 14.67 -3.90
CA VAL A 124 -3.35 14.02 -3.88
C VAL A 124 -2.34 14.79 -4.72
N ALA A 125 -2.75 15.34 -5.87
CA ALA A 125 -1.91 16.19 -6.70
C ALA A 125 -1.39 17.40 -5.90
N ASP A 126 -2.30 18.08 -5.20
CA ASP A 126 -1.94 19.22 -4.33
C ASP A 126 -1.03 18.78 -3.18
N LEU A 127 -1.30 17.64 -2.54
CA LEU A 127 -0.50 17.15 -1.41
C LEU A 127 0.92 16.76 -1.82
N PHE A 128 1.07 16.19 -3.02
CA PHE A 128 2.35 15.72 -3.56
C PHE A 128 3.09 16.78 -4.39
N ASP A 129 2.42 17.91 -4.69
CA ASP A 129 2.88 18.93 -5.64
C ASP A 129 3.22 18.32 -7.00
N MET A 130 2.31 17.46 -7.52
CA MET A 130 2.46 16.76 -8.78
C MET A 130 1.26 17.04 -9.69
N ASP A 131 1.46 16.92 -11.01
CA ASP A 131 0.46 17.37 -12.00
C ASP A 131 -0.61 16.32 -12.30
N VAL A 132 -0.27 15.03 -12.26
CA VAL A 132 -1.16 13.94 -12.64
C VAL A 132 -1.10 12.82 -11.61
N VAL A 133 -2.26 12.36 -11.16
CA VAL A 133 -2.40 11.26 -10.20
C VAL A 133 -3.31 10.19 -10.80
N ASN A 134 -3.01 8.92 -10.60
CA ASN A 134 -3.94 7.84 -10.95
C ASN A 134 -5.10 7.74 -9.94
N ALA A 135 -6.22 7.16 -10.37
CA ALA A 135 -7.38 7.02 -9.50
C ALA A 135 -7.11 6.07 -8.32
N SER A 136 -6.37 4.97 -8.54
CA SER A 136 -5.94 4.06 -7.46
C SER A 136 -4.92 3.03 -7.95
N HIS A 137 -4.30 2.34 -6.98
CA HIS A 137 -3.45 1.18 -7.15
C HIS A 137 -3.66 0.23 -5.95
N TYR A 138 -3.19 -1.02 -6.01
CA TYR A 138 -3.43 -2.02 -4.94
C TYR A 138 -2.83 -1.58 -3.60
N ASP A 139 -1.55 -1.21 -3.59
CA ASP A 139 -0.81 -0.75 -2.42
C ASP A 139 0.46 0.01 -2.84
N GLY A 140 1.16 0.57 -1.87
CA GLY A 140 2.39 1.33 -2.11
C GLY A 140 3.52 0.50 -2.72
N ALA A 141 3.64 -0.78 -2.37
CA ALA A 141 4.71 -1.64 -2.88
C ALA A 141 4.53 -1.95 -4.37
N THR A 142 3.30 -2.29 -4.79
CA THR A 142 2.96 -2.49 -6.20
C THR A 142 2.98 -1.17 -6.98
N ALA A 143 2.59 -0.05 -6.35
CA ALA A 143 2.72 1.28 -6.94
C ALA A 143 4.19 1.62 -7.23
N LEU A 144 5.12 1.31 -6.32
CA LEU A 144 6.54 1.48 -6.54
C LEU A 144 7.05 0.60 -7.69
N ALA A 145 6.71 -0.69 -7.67
CA ALA A 145 7.12 -1.63 -8.72
C ALA A 145 6.65 -1.17 -10.12
N GLU A 146 5.39 -0.79 -10.25
CA GLU A 146 4.82 -0.29 -11.51
C GLU A 146 5.46 1.05 -11.95
N SER A 147 5.81 1.92 -11.01
CA SER A 147 6.51 3.19 -11.30
C SER A 147 7.93 2.95 -11.82
N ILE A 148 8.62 1.93 -11.30
CA ILE A 148 9.92 1.47 -11.81
C ILE A 148 9.74 0.93 -13.23
N LEU A 149 8.76 0.07 -13.49
CA LEU A 149 8.47 -0.44 -14.83
C LEU A 149 8.07 0.69 -15.79
N MET A 150 7.33 1.69 -15.32
CA MET A 150 7.03 2.90 -16.09
C MET A 150 8.32 3.62 -16.50
N SER A 151 9.26 3.79 -15.56
CA SER A 151 10.57 4.40 -15.82
C SER A 151 11.37 3.61 -16.85
N PHE A 152 11.34 2.28 -16.77
CA PHE A 152 12.00 1.39 -17.76
C PHE A 152 11.41 1.57 -19.17
N ARG A 153 10.09 1.68 -19.28
CA ARG A 153 9.43 1.91 -20.59
C ARG A 153 9.78 3.28 -21.18
N VAL A 154 9.90 4.31 -20.34
CA VAL A 154 10.23 5.67 -20.76
C VAL A 154 11.70 5.79 -21.17
N LYS A 155 12.62 5.30 -20.34
CA LYS A 155 14.08 5.43 -20.55
C LYS A 155 14.68 4.33 -21.43
N LYS A 156 13.96 3.23 -21.66
CA LYS A 156 14.47 2.04 -22.38
C LYS A 156 15.73 1.44 -21.74
N LYS A 157 15.83 1.57 -20.42
CA LYS A 157 16.86 1.02 -19.54
C LYS A 157 16.18 0.10 -18.54
N TYR A 158 16.88 -0.92 -18.03
CA TYR A 158 16.26 -1.99 -17.21
C TYR A 158 16.96 -2.17 -15.86
N ARG A 159 17.56 -1.12 -15.35
CA ARG A 159 18.17 -1.09 -14.02
C ARG A 159 17.59 0.06 -13.19
N VAL A 160 17.34 -0.21 -11.90
CA VAL A 160 16.92 0.77 -10.89
C VAL A 160 17.91 0.76 -9.73
N ILE A 161 18.13 1.92 -9.11
CA ILE A 161 18.90 2.04 -7.88
C ILE A 161 17.93 2.36 -6.75
N MET A 162 18.09 1.69 -5.60
CA MET A 162 17.29 1.89 -4.39
C MET A 162 18.17 1.92 -3.14
N ASP A 163 17.65 2.48 -2.04
CA ASP A 163 18.33 2.36 -0.74
C ASP A 163 18.43 0.89 -0.31
N GLU A 164 19.57 0.49 0.25
CA GLU A 164 19.78 -0.85 0.81
C GLU A 164 18.78 -1.17 1.93
N TYR A 165 18.38 -0.15 2.69
CA TYR A 165 17.44 -0.25 3.80
C TYR A 165 16.02 0.18 3.45
N ILE A 166 15.63 0.11 2.18
CA ILE A 166 14.22 0.27 1.78
C ILE A 166 13.34 -0.79 2.46
N ASP A 167 12.06 -0.49 2.66
CA ASP A 167 11.12 -1.45 3.25
C ASP A 167 11.27 -2.85 2.62
N PRO A 168 11.56 -3.90 3.42
CA PRO A 168 11.80 -5.25 2.89
C PRO A 168 10.63 -5.83 2.11
N SER A 169 9.39 -5.45 2.46
CA SER A 169 8.20 -5.88 1.71
C SER A 169 8.12 -5.22 0.34
N TYR A 170 8.44 -3.94 0.26
CA TYR A 170 8.55 -3.22 -1.01
C TYR A 170 9.65 -3.79 -1.89
N ARG A 171 10.82 -4.05 -1.30
CA ARG A 171 11.94 -4.69 -1.98
C ARG A 171 11.52 -6.03 -2.60
N ALA A 172 10.89 -6.91 -1.84
CA ALA A 172 10.46 -8.23 -2.31
C ALA A 172 9.46 -8.14 -3.47
N VAL A 173 8.52 -7.19 -3.40
CA VAL A 173 7.55 -6.94 -4.49
C VAL A 173 8.27 -6.43 -5.74
N VAL A 174 9.14 -5.43 -5.61
CA VAL A 174 9.92 -4.89 -6.74
C VAL A 174 10.77 -5.98 -7.39
N GLU A 175 11.51 -6.78 -6.60
CA GLU A 175 12.33 -7.88 -7.12
C GLU A 175 11.49 -8.91 -7.89
N THR A 176 10.27 -9.20 -7.41
CA THR A 176 9.33 -10.11 -8.09
C THR A 176 8.90 -9.56 -9.46
N TYR A 177 8.57 -8.27 -9.55
CA TYR A 177 8.22 -7.64 -10.82
C TYR A 177 9.41 -7.59 -11.79
N LEU A 178 10.60 -7.26 -11.28
CA LEU A 178 11.82 -7.19 -12.09
C LEU A 178 12.22 -8.55 -12.64
N TYR A 179 12.06 -9.63 -11.85
CA TYR A 179 12.33 -11.00 -12.28
C TYR A 179 11.57 -11.36 -13.58
N GLY A 180 10.29 -10.98 -13.65
CA GLY A 180 9.44 -11.29 -14.82
C GLY A 180 9.88 -10.66 -16.14
N ILE A 181 10.67 -9.58 -16.10
CA ILE A 181 11.12 -8.82 -17.28
C ILE A 181 12.64 -8.81 -17.46
N GLY A 182 13.39 -9.53 -16.62
CA GLY A 182 14.85 -9.50 -16.63
C GLY A 182 15.45 -8.16 -16.18
N GLY A 183 14.71 -7.35 -15.44
CA GLY A 183 15.18 -6.09 -14.84
C GLY A 183 16.13 -6.34 -13.66
N LYS A 184 16.89 -5.31 -13.27
CA LYS A 184 17.86 -5.39 -12.17
C LYS A 184 17.68 -4.27 -11.17
N ALA A 185 17.80 -4.59 -9.88
CA ALA A 185 17.92 -3.62 -8.81
C ALA A 185 19.35 -3.57 -8.29
N THR A 186 19.88 -2.38 -8.06
CA THR A 186 21.13 -2.12 -7.35
C THR A 186 20.80 -1.41 -6.04
N TYR A 187 21.47 -1.78 -4.96
CA TYR A 187 21.22 -1.22 -3.65
C TYR A 187 22.42 -0.38 -3.20
N VAL A 188 22.15 0.88 -2.85
CA VAL A 188 23.15 1.82 -2.34
C VAL A 188 22.74 2.25 -0.94
N ARG A 189 23.61 1.95 0.04
CA ARG A 189 23.36 2.25 1.46
C ARG A 189 23.11 3.74 1.69
N ASN A 190 21.95 4.06 2.26
CA ASN A 190 21.50 5.44 2.52
C ASN A 190 21.52 6.37 1.29
N LEU A 191 21.60 5.85 0.08
CA LEU A 191 21.82 6.58 -1.16
C LEU A 191 23.04 7.52 -1.06
N GLU A 192 24.16 7.02 -0.51
CA GLU A 192 25.40 7.78 -0.41
C GLU A 192 25.82 8.33 -1.77
N GLU A 193 26.01 9.67 -1.85
CA GLU A 193 26.10 10.39 -3.13
C GLU A 193 27.28 9.95 -4.00
N GLU A 194 28.44 9.70 -3.40
CA GLU A 194 29.62 9.23 -4.16
C GLU A 194 29.34 7.84 -4.77
N ARG A 195 28.80 6.93 -3.98
CA ARG A 195 28.44 5.60 -4.45
C ARG A 195 27.33 5.64 -5.49
N LEU A 196 26.35 6.52 -5.31
CA LEU A 196 25.27 6.74 -6.29
C LEU A 196 25.82 7.23 -7.62
N LYS A 197 26.75 8.18 -7.63
CA LYS A 197 27.43 8.64 -8.85
C LYS A 197 28.15 7.52 -9.56
N GLU A 198 28.96 6.74 -8.85
CA GLU A 198 29.66 5.57 -9.41
C GLU A 198 28.71 4.58 -10.08
N GLU A 199 27.58 4.27 -9.44
CA GLU A 199 26.58 3.36 -10.01
C GLU A 199 25.85 3.94 -11.24
N LEU A 200 25.71 5.25 -11.32
CA LEU A 200 25.07 5.94 -12.44
C LEU A 200 25.99 6.10 -13.67
N GLU A 201 27.31 6.14 -13.49
CA GLU A 201 28.28 6.33 -14.59
C GLU A 201 28.13 5.32 -15.75
N ASN A 202 27.66 4.11 -15.48
CA ASN A 202 27.41 3.09 -16.50
C ASN A 202 26.31 3.46 -17.51
N GLY A 203 25.48 4.46 -17.22
CA GLY A 203 24.45 4.98 -18.10
C GLY A 203 23.27 4.04 -18.38
N ASP A 204 23.16 2.91 -17.70
CA ASP A 204 22.11 1.89 -17.90
C ASP A 204 20.95 1.98 -16.89
N VAL A 205 21.00 2.94 -15.96
CA VAL A 205 19.97 3.17 -14.94
C VAL A 205 18.80 3.94 -15.50
N ALA A 206 17.59 3.42 -15.30
CA ALA A 206 16.34 4.09 -15.68
C ALA A 206 15.84 5.03 -14.60
N ALA A 207 15.98 4.63 -13.34
CA ALA A 207 15.47 5.39 -12.21
C ALA A 207 16.30 5.20 -10.94
N VAL A 208 16.25 6.20 -10.07
CA VAL A 208 16.67 6.13 -8.65
C VAL A 208 15.44 6.30 -7.80
N VAL A 209 15.22 5.39 -6.85
CA VAL A 209 14.16 5.49 -5.87
C VAL A 209 14.68 6.24 -4.64
N VAL A 210 14.06 7.36 -4.32
CA VAL A 210 14.41 8.20 -3.16
C VAL A 210 13.27 8.15 -2.16
N ASP A 211 13.45 7.41 -1.06
CA ASP A 211 12.48 7.33 0.02
C ASP A 211 12.65 8.49 1.03
N ASN A 212 11.57 9.18 1.34
CA ASN A 212 11.56 10.25 2.36
C ASN A 212 10.17 10.39 3.01
N PRO A 213 10.01 10.04 4.31
CA PRO A 213 11.01 9.47 5.22
C PRO A 213 11.56 8.13 4.72
N THR A 214 12.80 7.80 5.12
CA THR A 214 13.35 6.46 4.88
C THR A 214 12.53 5.39 5.63
N PHE A 215 12.69 4.12 5.29
CA PHE A 215 12.03 3.04 6.03
C PHE A 215 12.33 3.09 7.53
N THR A 216 13.54 3.51 7.91
CA THR A 216 13.92 3.67 9.33
C THR A 216 13.39 4.96 9.97
N GLY A 217 12.67 5.80 9.22
CA GLY A 217 12.04 7.02 9.69
C GLY A 217 12.89 8.28 9.55
N ARG A 218 14.16 8.18 9.13
CA ARG A 218 15.03 9.35 8.96
C ARG A 218 14.51 10.22 7.82
N LEU A 219 14.49 11.51 8.03
CA LEU A 219 14.26 12.52 6.97
C LEU A 219 15.58 12.81 6.26
N ARG A 220 15.56 12.79 4.91
CA ARG A 220 16.73 13.12 4.10
C ARG A 220 16.86 14.64 3.96
N GLU A 221 18.08 15.14 4.13
CA GLU A 221 18.40 16.57 4.02
C GLU A 221 18.98 16.95 2.65
N ASN A 222 19.34 15.94 1.82
CA ASN A 222 20.03 16.09 0.55
C ASN A 222 19.17 15.73 -0.68
N LEU A 223 17.85 15.93 -0.59
CA LEU A 223 16.91 15.52 -1.65
C LEU A 223 17.24 16.17 -3.00
N GLU A 224 17.46 17.49 -3.02
CA GLU A 224 17.79 18.23 -4.23
C GLU A 224 19.11 17.73 -4.87
N SER A 225 20.12 17.43 -4.05
CA SER A 225 21.39 16.85 -4.54
C SER A 225 21.17 15.49 -5.19
N LEU A 226 20.38 14.60 -4.57
CA LEU A 226 20.06 13.28 -5.14
C LEU A 226 19.30 13.40 -6.47
N VAL A 227 18.39 14.37 -6.58
CA VAL A 227 17.66 14.67 -7.82
C VAL A 227 18.63 15.14 -8.90
N ASP A 228 19.47 16.11 -8.61
CA ASP A 228 20.45 16.67 -9.56
C ASP A 228 21.43 15.60 -10.05
N ILE A 229 21.97 14.81 -9.13
CA ILE A 229 22.87 13.69 -9.50
C ILE A 229 22.14 12.73 -10.45
N THR A 230 20.90 12.36 -10.15
CA THR A 230 20.11 11.43 -10.94
C THR A 230 19.80 11.98 -12.35
N HIS A 231 19.34 13.22 -12.43
CA HIS A 231 19.01 13.85 -13.71
C HIS A 231 20.23 14.09 -14.60
N ASN A 232 21.39 14.44 -14.01
CA ASN A 232 22.64 14.61 -14.76
C ASN A 232 23.13 13.32 -15.45
N HIS A 233 22.61 12.12 -15.02
CA HIS A 233 22.92 10.83 -15.63
C HIS A 233 21.76 10.25 -16.47
N ASP A 234 20.82 11.10 -16.90
CA ASP A 234 19.66 10.70 -17.72
C ASP A 234 18.84 9.54 -17.09
N ALA A 235 18.63 9.58 -15.77
CA ALA A 235 17.74 8.71 -15.03
C ALA A 235 16.57 9.51 -14.44
N LEU A 236 15.47 8.83 -14.12
CA LEU A 236 14.29 9.44 -13.47
C LEU A 236 14.39 9.31 -11.95
N VAL A 237 13.81 10.27 -11.25
CA VAL A 237 13.62 10.19 -9.80
C VAL A 237 12.23 9.67 -9.49
N VAL A 238 12.14 8.55 -8.77
CA VAL A 238 10.92 8.00 -8.20
C VAL A 238 10.95 8.23 -6.69
N SER A 239 10.16 9.16 -6.19
CA SER A 239 10.07 9.42 -4.76
C SER A 239 9.08 8.47 -4.09
N LEU A 240 9.51 7.81 -3.02
CA LEU A 240 8.64 7.01 -2.14
C LEU A 240 8.38 7.81 -0.87
N VAL A 241 7.11 8.18 -0.63
CA VAL A 241 6.74 9.10 0.45
C VAL A 241 5.68 8.51 1.39
N ASP A 242 5.71 8.96 2.64
CA ASP A 242 4.60 8.80 3.57
C ASP A 242 3.67 10.01 3.42
N PRO A 243 2.42 9.86 2.97
CA PRO A 243 1.51 10.99 2.75
C PRO A 243 1.31 11.89 3.97
N LEU A 244 1.35 11.35 5.19
CA LEU A 244 1.18 12.15 6.41
C LEU A 244 2.38 13.04 6.70
N SER A 245 3.57 12.69 6.23
CA SER A 245 4.77 13.51 6.40
C SER A 245 4.71 14.80 5.56
N LEU A 246 3.98 14.77 4.44
CA LEU A 246 3.87 15.91 3.51
C LEU A 246 3.13 17.12 4.11
N GLY A 247 2.50 16.97 5.28
CA GLY A 247 2.01 18.11 6.06
C GLY A 247 3.11 19.02 6.61
N ILE A 248 4.37 18.54 6.70
CA ILE A 248 5.48 19.26 7.36
C ILE A 248 6.81 19.21 6.62
N ILE A 249 6.95 18.39 5.60
CA ILE A 249 8.17 18.33 4.76
C ILE A 249 7.85 18.72 3.33
N LYS A 250 8.87 19.06 2.56
CA LYS A 250 8.74 19.36 1.13
C LYS A 250 8.08 18.23 0.37
N PRO A 251 7.04 18.50 -0.43
CA PRO A 251 6.46 17.52 -1.32
C PRO A 251 7.38 17.15 -2.49
N PRO A 252 7.20 15.97 -3.08
CA PRO A 252 8.09 15.46 -4.14
C PRO A 252 8.17 16.36 -5.39
N GLY A 253 7.10 17.04 -5.75
CA GLY A 253 7.12 17.99 -6.88
C GLY A 253 8.06 19.16 -6.63
N GLU A 254 8.08 19.72 -5.40
CA GLU A 254 8.88 20.89 -5.05
C GLU A 254 10.40 20.64 -5.12
N TYR A 255 10.86 19.41 -4.83
CA TYR A 255 12.29 19.08 -4.97
C TYR A 255 12.64 18.41 -6.30
N GLY A 256 11.71 18.33 -7.25
CA GLY A 256 11.98 17.95 -8.64
C GLY A 256 11.85 16.47 -8.97
N SER A 257 11.08 15.70 -8.20
CA SER A 257 10.76 14.30 -8.53
C SER A 257 10.01 14.20 -9.86
N ASP A 258 10.27 13.12 -10.63
CA ASP A 258 9.55 12.85 -11.87
C ASP A 258 8.28 12.05 -11.62
N ILE A 259 8.35 11.11 -10.67
CA ILE A 259 7.27 10.23 -10.26
C ILE A 259 7.29 10.18 -8.72
N ALA A 260 6.13 10.23 -8.12
CA ALA A 260 5.99 10.04 -6.68
C ALA A 260 5.01 8.90 -6.38
N VAL A 261 5.34 8.08 -5.40
CA VAL A 261 4.53 6.95 -4.95
C VAL A 261 4.35 6.99 -3.44
N GLY A 262 3.24 6.46 -2.97
CA GLY A 262 2.95 6.36 -1.55
C GLY A 262 1.95 5.25 -1.21
N GLU A 263 1.86 4.94 0.07
CA GLU A 263 0.83 4.08 0.63
C GLU A 263 -0.24 4.94 1.31
N GLY A 264 -1.45 4.94 0.74
CA GLY A 264 -2.57 5.74 1.23
C GLY A 264 -3.32 5.14 2.43
N ARG A 265 -2.88 4.02 2.98
CA ARG A 265 -3.53 3.37 4.14
C ARG A 265 -3.62 4.31 5.34
N SER A 266 -2.60 5.13 5.56
CA SER A 266 -2.57 6.14 6.62
C SER A 266 -3.59 7.27 6.45
N LEU A 267 -4.19 7.41 5.25
CA LEU A 267 -5.25 8.36 4.96
C LEU A 267 -6.64 7.86 5.42
N GLY A 268 -6.71 7.36 6.65
CA GLY A 268 -7.95 6.96 7.31
C GLY A 268 -8.51 5.59 6.93
N LEU A 269 -7.72 4.70 6.31
CA LEU A 269 -8.21 3.41 5.83
C LEU A 269 -7.96 2.23 6.80
N GLY A 270 -7.04 2.38 7.77
CA GLY A 270 -6.70 1.35 8.76
C GLY A 270 -5.79 0.24 8.20
N LEU A 271 -5.50 -0.76 9.05
CA LEU A 271 -4.52 -1.82 8.75
C LEU A 271 -5.10 -2.99 7.92
N ASN A 272 -6.40 -3.16 7.88
CA ASN A 272 -7.12 -4.15 7.05
C ASN A 272 -6.54 -5.58 7.13
N TYR A 273 -6.08 -5.99 8.31
CA TYR A 273 -5.44 -7.31 8.57
C TYR A 273 -4.21 -7.61 7.68
N GLY A 274 -3.51 -6.56 7.20
CA GLY A 274 -2.44 -6.69 6.22
C GLY A 274 -2.91 -6.95 4.79
N GLY A 275 -4.23 -6.83 4.54
CA GLY A 275 -4.84 -6.96 3.22
C GLY A 275 -4.65 -5.71 2.35
N TYR A 276 -5.68 -5.35 1.61
CA TYR A 276 -5.66 -4.23 0.68
C TYR A 276 -5.18 -2.90 1.31
N GLY A 277 -4.45 -2.11 0.52
CA GLY A 277 -4.02 -0.76 0.85
C GLY A 277 -4.68 0.28 -0.03
N LEU A 278 -3.92 1.29 -0.38
CA LEU A 278 -4.22 2.25 -1.44
C LEU A 278 -2.90 2.75 -2.02
N GLY A 279 -2.46 2.15 -3.12
CA GLY A 279 -1.29 2.65 -3.82
C GLY A 279 -1.58 3.99 -4.49
N ILE A 280 -0.66 4.92 -4.33
CA ILE A 280 -0.68 6.25 -4.94
C ILE A 280 0.44 6.31 -5.96
N ILE A 281 0.14 6.76 -7.18
CA ILE A 281 1.12 7.09 -8.20
C ILE A 281 0.78 8.48 -8.72
N ALA A 282 1.74 9.38 -8.60
CA ALA A 282 1.67 10.74 -9.13
C ALA A 282 2.87 10.98 -10.06
N ALA A 283 2.72 11.84 -11.04
CA ALA A 283 3.78 12.20 -11.97
C ALA A 283 3.70 13.68 -12.34
N LYS A 284 4.84 14.27 -12.67
CA LYS A 284 4.85 15.59 -13.30
C LYS A 284 4.30 15.53 -14.72
N TRP A 285 3.85 16.64 -15.25
CA TRP A 285 3.33 16.70 -16.61
C TRP A 285 4.44 16.49 -17.64
N ASP A 286 4.56 15.25 -18.07
CA ASP A 286 5.32 14.84 -19.25
C ASP A 286 4.49 13.84 -20.04
N SER A 287 4.30 14.08 -21.33
CA SER A 287 3.43 13.24 -22.17
C SER A 287 3.91 11.79 -22.28
N LYS A 288 5.22 11.53 -22.14
CA LYS A 288 5.77 10.17 -22.15
C LYS A 288 5.48 9.48 -20.83
N LEU A 289 5.65 10.18 -19.70
CA LEU A 289 5.33 9.67 -18.36
C LEU A 289 3.83 9.35 -18.26
N VAL A 290 2.96 10.32 -18.53
CA VAL A 290 1.50 10.17 -18.38
C VAL A 290 0.95 9.03 -19.25
N ARG A 291 1.48 8.85 -20.47
CA ARG A 291 1.08 7.73 -21.34
C ARG A 291 1.56 6.36 -20.86
N GLN A 292 2.51 6.30 -19.96
CA GLN A 292 3.01 5.05 -19.38
C GLN A 292 2.53 4.83 -17.94
N MET A 293 1.81 5.79 -17.35
CA MET A 293 1.28 5.68 -15.99
C MET A 293 0.30 4.50 -15.88
N PRO A 294 0.49 3.58 -14.91
CA PRO A 294 -0.45 2.49 -14.68
C PRO A 294 -1.73 2.98 -13.98
N GLY A 295 -2.76 2.16 -14.02
CA GLY A 295 -4.04 2.47 -13.38
C GLY A 295 -4.91 3.45 -14.19
N ARG A 296 -6.09 3.74 -13.68
CA ARG A 296 -7.06 4.62 -14.29
C ARG A 296 -6.76 6.08 -13.99
N ILE A 297 -7.09 6.94 -14.93
CA ILE A 297 -7.01 8.38 -14.77
C ILE A 297 -8.38 8.94 -15.16
N ILE A 298 -8.93 9.78 -14.30
CA ILE A 298 -10.18 10.49 -14.56
C ILE A 298 -9.83 11.89 -15.05
N GLY A 299 -10.43 12.27 -16.18
CA GLY A 299 -10.33 13.60 -16.75
C GLY A 299 -11.62 14.37 -16.59
N LEU A 300 -11.51 15.69 -16.60
CA LEU A 300 -12.62 16.63 -16.68
C LEU A 300 -12.71 17.18 -18.10
N GLY A 301 -13.89 17.15 -18.67
CA GLY A 301 -14.26 17.73 -19.96
C GLY A 301 -15.58 18.46 -19.86
N GLU A 302 -16.23 18.66 -20.99
CA GLU A 302 -17.56 19.26 -21.11
C GLU A 302 -18.49 18.33 -21.89
N ASP A 303 -19.76 18.31 -21.53
CA ASP A 303 -20.81 17.65 -22.30
C ASP A 303 -21.25 18.50 -23.51
N LEU A 304 -22.24 18.03 -24.26
CA LEU A 304 -22.74 18.74 -25.43
C LEU A 304 -23.45 20.08 -25.11
N ASP A 305 -23.85 20.23 -23.85
CA ASP A 305 -24.50 21.43 -23.34
C ASP A 305 -23.54 22.39 -22.64
N GLY A 306 -22.23 22.04 -22.59
CA GLY A 306 -21.17 22.83 -21.94
C GLY A 306 -21.08 22.65 -20.43
N ASN A 307 -21.72 21.64 -19.86
CA ASN A 307 -21.59 21.34 -18.42
C ASN A 307 -20.34 20.48 -18.16
N PRO A 308 -19.74 20.60 -16.96
CA PRO A 308 -18.62 19.74 -16.55
C PRO A 308 -19.01 18.26 -16.64
N ALA A 309 -18.16 17.46 -17.28
CA ALA A 309 -18.35 16.02 -17.43
C ALA A 309 -17.06 15.26 -17.13
N TYR A 310 -17.17 14.20 -16.33
CA TYR A 310 -16.05 13.37 -15.92
C TYR A 310 -16.01 12.08 -16.73
N LEU A 311 -14.81 11.63 -17.12
CA LEU A 311 -14.63 10.41 -17.89
C LEU A 311 -13.26 9.75 -17.59
N MET A 312 -13.18 8.44 -17.76
CA MET A 312 -11.91 7.75 -17.76
C MET A 312 -11.14 8.06 -19.05
N ILE A 313 -9.94 8.59 -18.92
CA ILE A 313 -9.07 8.92 -20.06
C ILE A 313 -7.97 7.86 -20.25
N LEU A 314 -7.36 7.83 -21.44
CA LEU A 314 -6.25 6.95 -21.80
C LEU A 314 -6.54 5.45 -21.57
N GLN A 315 -7.79 5.01 -21.64
CA GLN A 315 -8.22 3.61 -21.43
C GLN A 315 -7.52 2.61 -22.36
N THR A 316 -7.02 3.08 -23.51
CA THR A 316 -6.27 2.24 -24.47
C THR A 316 -4.99 1.63 -23.90
N ARG A 317 -4.57 1.99 -22.69
CA ARG A 317 -3.43 1.38 -21.99
C ARG A 317 -3.80 0.08 -21.26
N GLU A 318 -5.10 -0.16 -21.03
CA GLU A 318 -5.60 -1.27 -20.20
C GLU A 318 -5.68 -2.61 -20.94
N GLN A 319 -5.65 -3.72 -20.19
CA GLN A 319 -5.64 -5.08 -20.75
C GLN A 319 -6.88 -5.44 -21.57
N HIS A 320 -8.07 -4.96 -21.18
CA HIS A 320 -9.30 -5.26 -21.91
C HIS A 320 -9.33 -4.65 -23.32
N ILE A 321 -8.45 -3.68 -23.61
CA ILE A 321 -8.28 -3.08 -24.93
C ILE A 321 -7.01 -3.60 -25.62
N ARG A 322 -5.85 -3.49 -24.94
CA ARG A 322 -4.54 -3.81 -25.54
C ARG A 322 -4.07 -5.25 -25.31
N ARG A 323 -4.77 -6.02 -24.46
CA ARG A 323 -4.42 -7.41 -24.13
C ARG A 323 -2.96 -7.54 -23.67
N GLU A 324 -2.15 -8.37 -24.33
CA GLU A 324 -0.73 -8.58 -24.04
C GLU A 324 0.16 -7.33 -24.22
N ARG A 325 -0.34 -6.32 -24.91
CA ARG A 325 0.36 -5.04 -25.13
C ARG A 325 -0.01 -3.97 -24.13
N ALA A 326 -0.81 -4.29 -23.12
CA ALA A 326 -1.19 -3.35 -22.07
C ALA A 326 0.05 -2.80 -21.34
N THR A 327 -0.08 -1.57 -20.85
CA THR A 327 1.01 -0.90 -20.13
C THR A 327 1.31 -1.61 -18.80
N SER A 328 0.27 -2.15 -18.14
CA SER A 328 0.38 -2.93 -16.92
C SER A 328 -0.79 -3.92 -16.81
N ASN A 329 -0.74 -4.82 -15.83
CA ASN A 329 -1.83 -5.73 -15.51
C ASN A 329 -2.84 -5.13 -14.51
N ILE A 330 -2.69 -3.87 -14.14
CA ILE A 330 -3.58 -3.18 -13.20
C ILE A 330 -4.95 -2.98 -13.86
N THR A 331 -5.98 -3.37 -13.12
CA THR A 331 -7.38 -3.28 -13.55
C THR A 331 -8.21 -2.63 -12.44
N THR A 332 -9.47 -3.01 -12.24
CA THR A 332 -10.22 -2.60 -11.06
C THR A 332 -9.46 -3.03 -9.82
N ASN A 333 -9.14 -2.09 -8.96
CA ASN A 333 -8.33 -2.28 -7.77
C ASN A 333 -9.01 -1.58 -6.57
N GLU A 334 -8.28 -0.90 -5.75
CA GLU A 334 -8.76 -0.32 -4.48
C GLU A 334 -9.49 1.03 -4.68
N ALA A 335 -10.29 1.17 -5.75
CA ALA A 335 -10.95 2.43 -6.08
C ALA A 335 -11.89 2.95 -4.97
N LEU A 336 -12.59 2.07 -4.24
CA LEU A 336 -13.41 2.47 -3.09
C LEU A 336 -12.56 3.17 -2.01
N ASN A 337 -11.31 2.77 -1.84
CA ASN A 337 -10.42 3.36 -0.84
C ASN A 337 -10.05 4.81 -1.16
N THR A 338 -10.11 5.22 -2.43
CA THR A 338 -9.90 6.62 -2.81
C THR A 338 -10.98 7.53 -2.24
N ILE A 339 -12.22 7.03 -2.15
CA ILE A 339 -13.34 7.76 -1.52
C ILE A 339 -13.03 7.98 -0.04
N GLY A 340 -12.56 6.92 0.64
CA GLY A 340 -12.17 7.02 2.06
C GLY A 340 -11.04 8.02 2.28
N ALA A 341 -10.01 7.97 1.44
CA ALA A 341 -8.87 8.89 1.51
C ALA A 341 -9.29 10.34 1.20
N ALA A 342 -10.16 10.56 0.21
CA ALA A 342 -10.70 11.88 -0.11
C ALA A 342 -11.49 12.47 1.08
N VAL A 343 -12.36 11.66 1.72
CA VAL A 343 -13.09 12.09 2.93
C VAL A 343 -12.13 12.42 4.06
N PHE A 344 -11.09 11.61 4.27
CA PHE A 344 -10.07 11.88 5.29
C PHE A 344 -9.32 13.19 5.03
N MET A 345 -8.86 13.41 3.80
CA MET A 345 -8.17 14.64 3.39
C MET A 345 -9.07 15.86 3.54
N ALA A 346 -10.33 15.76 3.14
CA ALA A 346 -11.32 16.84 3.28
C ALA A 346 -11.63 17.16 4.76
N LEU A 347 -11.69 16.14 5.64
CA LEU A 347 -11.88 16.33 7.09
C LEU A 347 -10.73 17.08 7.72
N LEU A 348 -9.50 16.75 7.38
CA LEU A 348 -8.31 17.38 7.95
C LEU A 348 -8.08 18.77 7.36
N GLY A 349 -8.23 18.91 6.05
CA GLY A 349 -7.77 20.09 5.34
C GLY A 349 -6.28 20.36 5.57
N ARG A 350 -5.77 21.45 5.01
CA ARG A 350 -4.35 21.81 5.12
C ARG A 350 -3.87 21.90 6.58
N ASN A 351 -4.62 22.60 7.43
CA ASN A 351 -4.23 22.82 8.82
C ASN A 351 -4.25 21.53 9.64
N GLY A 352 -5.19 20.62 9.36
CA GLY A 352 -5.24 19.31 10.00
C GLY A 352 -4.06 18.43 9.62
N PHE A 353 -3.63 18.44 8.35
CA PHE A 353 -2.43 17.72 7.90
C PHE A 353 -1.17 18.25 8.59
N ILE A 354 -0.99 19.58 8.65
CA ILE A 354 0.13 20.19 9.37
C ILE A 354 0.12 19.75 10.84
N GLY A 355 -1.01 19.91 11.53
CA GLY A 355 -1.13 19.55 12.94
C GLY A 355 -0.89 18.06 13.20
N LEU A 356 -1.35 17.18 12.30
CA LEU A 356 -1.13 15.74 12.39
C LEU A 356 0.35 15.38 12.17
N GLY A 357 0.98 15.93 11.13
CA GLY A 357 2.40 15.76 10.86
C GLY A 357 3.27 16.23 12.01
N GLU A 358 3.01 17.44 12.54
CA GLU A 358 3.70 17.96 13.74
C GLU A 358 3.52 17.06 14.97
N SER A 359 2.31 16.54 15.18
CA SER A 359 2.04 15.64 16.30
C SER A 359 2.87 14.37 16.21
N ILE A 360 2.95 13.75 15.04
CA ILE A 360 3.75 12.54 14.80
C ILE A 360 5.25 12.85 14.99
N LEU A 361 5.74 13.94 14.42
CA LEU A 361 7.14 14.36 14.57
C LEU A 361 7.52 14.57 16.04
N LYS A 362 6.70 15.32 16.79
CA LYS A 362 6.90 15.57 18.23
C LYS A 362 6.91 14.30 19.06
N LYS A 363 6.01 13.36 18.77
CA LYS A 363 5.94 12.05 19.45
C LYS A 363 7.14 11.16 19.09
N THR A 364 7.61 11.20 17.85
CA THR A 364 8.82 10.50 17.44
C THR A 364 10.04 11.03 18.19
N ALA A 365 10.21 12.35 18.23
CA ALA A 365 11.29 12.99 18.98
C ALA A 365 11.20 12.67 20.49
N TYR A 366 9.99 12.66 21.05
CA TYR A 366 9.78 12.32 22.46
C TYR A 366 10.14 10.86 22.77
N LEU A 367 9.72 9.92 21.94
CA LEU A 367 10.12 8.52 22.08
C LEU A 367 11.63 8.36 22.02
N ARG A 368 12.29 8.97 21.01
CA ARG A 368 13.76 8.93 20.87
C ARG A 368 14.48 9.50 22.11
N MET A 369 13.99 10.63 22.62
CA MET A 369 14.55 11.25 23.83
C MET A 369 14.43 10.34 25.06
N LEU A 370 13.33 9.62 25.21
CA LEU A 370 13.17 8.68 26.34
C LEU A 370 14.05 7.43 26.15
N LEU A 371 14.06 6.86 24.95
CA LEU A 371 14.88 5.69 24.62
C LEU A 371 16.38 5.96 24.76
N SER A 372 16.86 7.16 24.45
CA SER A 372 18.27 7.53 24.59
C SER A 372 18.74 7.66 26.06
N LYS A 373 17.83 7.56 27.03
CA LYS A 373 18.15 7.55 28.45
C LYS A 373 18.29 6.14 29.03
N LEU A 374 17.95 5.12 28.24
CA LEU A 374 18.11 3.72 28.66
C LEU A 374 19.59 3.31 28.58
N ASP A 375 20.14 2.80 29.66
CA ASP A 375 21.52 2.27 29.68
C ASP A 375 21.66 0.96 28.87
N SER A 376 20.54 0.32 28.55
CA SER A 376 20.44 -0.97 27.85
C SER A 376 20.30 -0.86 26.33
N ALA A 377 20.20 0.36 25.78
CA ALA A 377 19.94 0.56 24.36
C ALA A 377 20.54 1.86 23.82
N ASP A 378 20.94 1.83 22.55
CA ASP A 378 21.39 2.99 21.80
C ASP A 378 20.33 3.42 20.79
N VAL A 379 20.09 4.72 20.68
CA VAL A 379 19.23 5.31 19.63
C VAL A 379 20.15 5.92 18.57
N PRO A 380 20.35 5.23 17.43
CA PRO A 380 21.31 5.67 16.44
C PRO A 380 20.83 6.93 15.70
N GLY A 381 21.80 7.70 15.27
CA GLY A 381 21.67 8.74 14.27
C GLY A 381 21.33 10.12 14.80
N GLU A 382 22.04 11.09 14.24
CA GLU A 382 21.70 12.49 14.23
C GLU A 382 20.60 12.75 13.18
N GLY A 383 19.96 13.92 13.23
CA GLY A 383 18.94 14.35 12.28
C GLY A 383 17.51 14.11 12.76
N TYR A 384 16.58 14.36 11.85
CA TYR A 384 15.15 14.31 12.11
C TYR A 384 14.57 12.95 11.73
N TYR A 385 13.59 12.48 12.52
CA TYR A 385 12.90 11.22 12.29
C TYR A 385 11.38 11.42 12.35
N PHE A 386 10.67 10.79 11.44
CA PHE A 386 9.22 10.86 11.35
C PHE A 386 8.58 9.48 11.48
N GLY A 387 7.69 9.35 12.47
CA GLY A 387 6.84 8.17 12.67
C GLY A 387 7.57 6.89 13.06
N ARG A 388 8.88 6.79 12.82
CA ARG A 388 9.67 5.58 13.09
C ARG A 388 11.04 5.93 13.65
N THR A 389 11.63 5.00 14.41
CA THR A 389 13.01 5.11 14.92
C THR A 389 13.63 3.74 15.14
N PRO A 390 14.84 3.49 14.65
CA PRO A 390 15.59 2.29 15.02
C PRO A 390 16.16 2.44 16.43
N VAL A 391 16.30 1.30 17.10
CA VAL A 391 16.90 1.18 18.44
C VAL A 391 17.81 -0.04 18.44
N HIS A 392 19.02 0.08 18.93
CA HIS A 392 19.98 -1.02 19.11
C HIS A 392 20.02 -1.43 20.57
N PHE A 393 19.71 -2.67 20.88
CA PHE A 393 19.71 -3.22 22.23
C PHE A 393 21.04 -3.91 22.53
N HIS A 394 21.53 -3.77 23.78
CA HIS A 394 22.74 -4.46 24.24
C HIS A 394 22.47 -5.94 24.58
N LYS A 395 21.20 -6.29 24.77
CA LYS A 395 20.69 -7.65 24.96
C LYS A 395 20.05 -8.13 23.65
N SER A 396 19.93 -9.44 23.47
CA SER A 396 19.22 -9.98 22.31
C SER A 396 17.81 -9.44 22.22
N TYR A 397 17.49 -8.78 21.10
CA TYR A 397 16.18 -8.18 20.90
C TYR A 397 15.06 -9.24 20.88
N MET A 398 15.32 -10.45 20.43
CA MET A 398 14.34 -11.55 20.47
C MET A 398 13.87 -11.84 21.91
N THR A 399 14.76 -11.69 22.92
CA THR A 399 14.38 -11.83 24.32
C THR A 399 13.52 -10.65 24.78
N VAL A 400 13.94 -9.42 24.47
CA VAL A 400 13.20 -8.19 24.77
C VAL A 400 11.81 -8.22 24.13
N GLU A 401 11.70 -8.61 22.85
CA GLU A 401 10.43 -8.76 22.13
C GLU A 401 9.49 -9.71 22.86
N LYS A 402 9.97 -10.90 23.25
CA LYS A 402 9.15 -11.91 23.94
C LYS A 402 8.59 -11.38 25.25
N GLU A 403 9.42 -10.76 26.08
CA GLU A 403 9.01 -10.23 27.38
C GLU A 403 8.01 -9.08 27.26
N LEU A 404 8.17 -8.19 26.27
CA LEU A 404 7.19 -7.12 25.98
C LEU A 404 5.85 -7.65 25.47
N LEU A 405 5.87 -8.71 24.65
CA LEU A 405 4.65 -9.38 24.20
C LEU A 405 3.86 -9.95 25.39
N GLU A 406 4.53 -10.51 26.39
CA GLU A 406 3.91 -11.01 27.62
C GLU A 406 3.31 -9.86 28.45
N LYS A 407 3.96 -8.68 28.47
CA LYS A 407 3.48 -7.46 29.14
C LYS A 407 2.36 -6.73 28.34
N GLY A 408 1.93 -7.27 27.20
CA GLY A 408 0.79 -6.74 26.44
C GLY A 408 1.15 -5.59 25.48
N PHE A 409 2.40 -5.47 25.08
CA PHE A 409 2.85 -4.59 24.03
C PHE A 409 3.20 -5.40 22.77
N LEU A 410 2.94 -4.84 21.58
CA LEU A 410 3.52 -5.30 20.33
C LEU A 410 4.70 -4.36 20.01
N PRO A 411 5.94 -4.75 20.38
CA PRO A 411 7.10 -3.87 20.29
C PRO A 411 7.62 -3.75 18.85
N GLY A 412 8.71 -3.02 18.67
CA GLY A 412 9.32 -2.75 17.37
C GLY A 412 9.57 -3.99 16.50
N LEU A 413 9.75 -3.77 15.21
CA LEU A 413 10.08 -4.81 14.24
C LEU A 413 11.55 -5.18 14.35
N ASP A 414 11.85 -6.47 14.53
CA ASP A 414 13.22 -6.99 14.52
C ASP A 414 13.83 -6.85 13.12
N LEU A 415 14.84 -5.99 13.00
CA LEU A 415 15.54 -5.71 11.75
C LEU A 415 16.55 -6.77 11.36
N SER A 416 17.00 -7.60 12.30
CA SER A 416 17.93 -8.71 12.02
C SER A 416 17.36 -9.77 11.09
N ARG A 417 16.02 -9.81 10.98
CA ARG A 417 15.29 -10.69 10.05
C ARG A 417 15.54 -10.36 8.58
N TYR A 418 15.99 -9.14 8.29
CA TYR A 418 16.15 -8.62 6.94
C TYR A 418 17.60 -8.28 6.60
N TRP A 419 18.39 -7.81 7.58
CA TRP A 419 19.77 -7.38 7.38
C TRP A 419 20.67 -7.91 8.48
N ALA A 420 21.74 -8.60 8.08
CA ALA A 420 22.69 -9.22 9.02
C ALA A 420 23.44 -8.20 9.90
N ASP A 421 23.69 -6.99 9.39
CA ASP A 421 24.33 -5.88 10.09
C ASP A 421 23.39 -5.09 11.00
N MET A 422 22.11 -5.48 11.02
CA MET A 422 21.08 -4.93 11.91
C MET A 422 20.76 -5.84 13.10
N LYS A 423 21.73 -6.70 13.49
CA LYS A 423 21.58 -7.59 14.63
C LYS A 423 21.22 -6.80 15.91
N ASP A 424 20.27 -7.33 16.67
CA ASP A 424 19.73 -6.75 17.92
C ASP A 424 19.21 -5.31 17.78
N LYS A 425 18.87 -4.91 16.53
CA LYS A 425 18.17 -3.65 16.24
C LYS A 425 16.70 -3.89 15.96
N ALA A 426 15.87 -3.01 16.49
CA ALA A 426 14.43 -3.01 16.26
C ALA A 426 13.94 -1.66 15.77
N LEU A 427 12.93 -1.67 14.89
CA LEU A 427 12.29 -0.48 14.38
C LEU A 427 10.98 -0.24 15.13
N PHE A 428 10.98 0.78 15.98
CA PHE A 428 9.76 1.24 16.65
C PHE A 428 9.03 2.27 15.83
N CYS A 429 7.70 2.31 15.97
CA CYS A 429 6.90 3.35 15.35
C CYS A 429 5.95 4.03 16.31
N VAL A 430 5.65 5.30 16.04
CA VAL A 430 4.63 6.09 16.73
C VAL A 430 3.80 6.89 15.74
N SER A 431 2.54 7.07 16.08
CA SER A 431 1.57 7.83 15.31
C SER A 431 0.66 8.65 16.24
N GLU A 432 -0.40 9.22 15.72
CA GLU A 432 -1.36 10.00 16.49
C GLU A 432 -2.09 9.18 17.56
N VAL A 433 -2.21 7.86 17.41
CA VAL A 433 -2.90 6.99 18.41
C VAL A 433 -2.11 6.85 19.71
N HIS A 434 -0.81 7.11 19.69
CA HIS A 434 0.04 6.98 20.86
C HIS A 434 -0.03 8.25 21.72
N SER A 435 -0.53 8.12 22.94
CA SER A 435 -0.50 9.20 23.92
C SER A 435 0.89 9.31 24.56
N LYS A 436 1.18 10.46 25.20
CA LYS A 436 2.40 10.63 26.01
C LYS A 436 2.53 9.48 27.01
N LYS A 437 1.44 9.16 27.72
CA LYS A 437 1.39 8.07 28.72
C LYS A 437 1.73 6.72 28.10
N SER A 438 1.20 6.37 26.91
CA SER A 438 1.50 5.08 26.28
C SER A 438 2.95 4.96 25.82
N ILE A 439 3.59 6.07 25.46
CA ILE A 439 5.03 6.11 25.11
C ILE A 439 5.87 5.92 26.39
N GLU A 440 5.52 6.61 27.47
CA GLU A 440 6.17 6.47 28.76
C GLU A 440 6.05 5.03 29.31
N GLU A 441 4.85 4.44 29.28
CA GLU A 441 4.61 3.04 29.68
C GLU A 441 5.47 2.05 28.85
N LEU A 442 5.62 2.26 27.54
CA LEU A 442 6.51 1.42 26.73
C LEU A 442 7.95 1.48 27.23
N VAL A 443 8.47 2.71 27.48
CA VAL A 443 9.86 2.89 27.89
C VAL A 443 10.11 2.34 29.28
N GLU A 444 9.20 2.53 30.24
CA GLU A 444 9.25 1.89 31.56
C GLU A 444 9.32 0.36 31.44
N ARG A 445 8.54 -0.25 30.56
CA ARG A 445 8.60 -1.70 30.33
C ARG A 445 9.88 -2.14 29.64
N LEU A 446 10.44 -1.33 28.75
CA LEU A 446 11.74 -1.59 28.15
C LEU A 446 12.85 -1.55 29.19
N GLU A 447 12.84 -0.58 30.12
CA GLU A 447 13.81 -0.49 31.22
C GLU A 447 13.80 -1.73 32.12
N GLU A 448 12.61 -2.36 32.32
CA GLU A 448 12.48 -3.58 33.10
C GLU A 448 13.05 -4.83 32.39
N VAL A 449 13.07 -4.87 31.07
CA VAL A 449 13.31 -6.11 30.29
C VAL A 449 14.55 -6.06 29.39
N ALA A 450 15.03 -4.90 29.03
CA ALA A 450 16.19 -4.71 28.18
C ALA A 450 17.47 -4.59 29.01
#